data_29baca570a6247639223ff872dfedf66
#
_entry.id   29baca570a6247639223ff872dfedf66
#
_cell.length_a   1.000
_cell.length_b   1.000
_cell.length_c   1.000
_cell.angle_alpha   90.00
_cell.angle_beta   90.00
_cell.angle_gamma   90.00
#
_symmetry.space_group_name_H-M   'P 1'
#
loop_
_entity.id
_entity.type
_entity.pdbx_description
1 polymer ?
#
loop_
_entity_poly.entity_id
_entity_poly.type
_entity_poly.pdbx_seq_one_letter_code
_entity_poly.pdbx_strand_id
1 'polypeptide(L)'
;SLVTKLLRDLLNEHFTAIRLDDETEHKRALALIQRIMPNMVSRVKLYAKDYPIFDEYGVQNEIDKALRSKVWLKSGGYIVINQTEALVAIDVNTGRYVGKKSAGRLEDTIVKTNLEAVREIIRQIRLRQLGGIIVVDFIDMEEKKNRQKVAQAVEQELRKDRAPSKAVQVSDFGLIIITRKRVKSSLERQLTEPCPYCSGTGTIKTSATICYDILTEVKKVSSDLDGYSLVLRVNPEIARALKEESRSVFRELEQSVGRPVTIRSDEQLHHEQFDLMAI
;
A
#
# COMPACT_ATOMS: atom_id res chain seq x y z
N SER A 1 -14.80 -12.51 24.47
CA SER A 1 -13.51 -12.55 23.76
C SER A 1 -13.74 -12.36 22.26
N LEU A 2 -12.70 -12.04 21.53
CA LEU A 2 -12.73 -11.94 20.07
C LEU A 2 -13.12 -13.28 19.43
N VAL A 3 -12.56 -14.37 19.94
CA VAL A 3 -12.83 -15.74 19.47
C VAL A 3 -14.32 -16.05 19.58
N THR A 4 -14.95 -15.73 20.71
CA THR A 4 -16.39 -15.93 20.91
C THR A 4 -17.24 -15.19 19.88
N LYS A 5 -16.89 -13.92 19.56
CA LYS A 5 -17.58 -13.15 18.52
C LYS A 5 -17.42 -13.76 17.13
N LEU A 6 -16.18 -14.17 16.78
CA LEU A 6 -15.89 -14.79 15.49
C LEU A 6 -16.67 -16.10 15.30
N LEU A 7 -16.70 -16.96 16.33
CA LEU A 7 -17.43 -18.22 16.29
C LEU A 7 -18.94 -18.00 16.16
N ARG A 8 -19.51 -17.05 16.91
CA ARG A 8 -20.93 -16.74 16.82
C ARG A 8 -21.34 -16.18 15.45
N ASP A 9 -20.52 -15.27 14.89
CA ASP A 9 -20.91 -14.45 13.74
C ASP A 9 -20.47 -15.05 12.40
N LEU A 10 -19.41 -15.88 12.38
CA LEU A 10 -18.79 -16.38 11.16
C LEU A 10 -18.87 -17.89 10.98
N LEU A 11 -19.02 -18.68 12.06
CA LEU A 11 -19.00 -20.12 11.97
C LEU A 11 -20.21 -20.64 11.18
N ASN A 12 -19.94 -21.60 10.29
CA ASN A 12 -20.96 -22.37 9.57
C ASN A 12 -20.45 -23.80 9.32
N GLU A 13 -21.29 -24.67 8.80
CA GLU A 13 -20.98 -26.09 8.58
C GLU A 13 -19.89 -26.37 7.53
N HIS A 14 -19.53 -25.37 6.70
CA HIS A 14 -18.51 -25.51 5.68
C HIS A 14 -17.07 -25.44 6.23
N PHE A 15 -16.89 -25.01 7.50
CA PHE A 15 -15.56 -25.01 8.12
C PHE A 15 -15.13 -26.43 8.44
N THR A 16 -13.94 -26.83 7.98
CA THR A 16 -13.37 -28.16 8.20
C THR A 16 -12.65 -28.30 9.52
N ALA A 17 -12.09 -27.21 10.03
CA ALA A 17 -11.41 -27.16 11.32
C ALA A 17 -11.38 -25.75 11.89
N ILE A 18 -11.36 -25.66 13.23
CA ILE A 18 -11.11 -24.46 14.02
C ILE A 18 -9.89 -24.78 14.89
N ARG A 19 -8.82 -24.01 14.74
CA ARG A 19 -7.59 -24.22 15.50
C ARG A 19 -7.27 -23.01 16.33
N LEU A 20 -6.90 -23.23 17.58
CA LEU A 20 -6.54 -22.21 18.55
C LEU A 20 -5.24 -22.64 19.24
N ASP A 21 -4.33 -21.72 19.45
CA ASP A 21 -3.03 -21.90 20.11
C ASP A 21 -3.02 -21.51 21.59
N ASP A 22 -4.16 -21.00 22.10
CA ASP A 22 -4.39 -20.71 23.51
C ASP A 22 -5.35 -21.73 24.12
N GLU A 23 -4.94 -22.40 25.19
CA GLU A 23 -5.76 -23.43 25.87
C GLU A 23 -7.04 -22.86 26.50
N THR A 24 -6.99 -21.65 27.02
CA THR A 24 -8.13 -21.00 27.67
C THR A 24 -9.20 -20.67 26.65
N GLU A 25 -8.80 -20.07 25.52
CA GLU A 25 -9.71 -19.77 24.42
C GLU A 25 -10.21 -21.04 23.74
N HIS A 26 -9.39 -22.10 23.66
CA HIS A 26 -9.83 -23.40 23.15
C HIS A 26 -10.95 -24.01 24.02
N LYS A 27 -10.81 -24.03 25.36
CA LYS A 27 -11.83 -24.49 26.28
C LYS A 27 -13.12 -23.66 26.17
N ARG A 28 -13.00 -22.33 26.06
CA ARG A 28 -14.14 -21.42 25.85
C ARG A 28 -14.84 -21.67 24.51
N ALA A 29 -14.07 -21.89 23.44
CA ALA A 29 -14.59 -22.19 22.12
C ALA A 29 -15.36 -23.51 22.12
N LEU A 30 -14.83 -24.57 22.75
CA LEU A 30 -15.50 -25.87 22.90
C LEU A 30 -16.84 -25.71 23.60
N ALA A 31 -16.88 -25.05 24.77
CA ALA A 31 -18.11 -24.85 25.54
C ALA A 31 -19.16 -24.05 24.73
N LEU A 32 -18.73 -23.05 23.95
CA LEU A 32 -19.65 -22.29 23.12
C LEU A 32 -20.19 -23.14 21.96
N ILE A 33 -19.32 -23.84 21.23
CA ILE A 33 -19.69 -24.65 20.05
C ILE A 33 -20.58 -25.82 20.47
N GLN A 34 -20.32 -26.44 21.63
CA GLN A 34 -21.17 -27.50 22.17
C GLN A 34 -22.63 -27.04 22.39
N ARG A 35 -22.83 -25.74 22.67
CA ARG A 35 -24.17 -25.15 22.84
C ARG A 35 -24.84 -24.73 21.53
N ILE A 36 -24.09 -24.17 20.57
CA ILE A 36 -24.67 -23.56 19.35
C ILE A 36 -24.63 -24.49 18.14
N MET A 37 -23.60 -25.34 18.04
CA MET A 37 -23.37 -26.24 16.90
C MET A 37 -22.67 -27.53 17.35
N PRO A 38 -23.35 -28.43 18.07
CA PRO A 38 -22.75 -29.64 18.66
C PRO A 38 -22.03 -30.54 17.65
N ASN A 39 -22.52 -30.59 16.41
CA ASN A 39 -21.91 -31.33 15.29
C ASN A 39 -20.52 -30.81 14.88
N MET A 40 -20.14 -29.62 15.31
CA MET A 40 -18.83 -28.99 14.98
C MET A 40 -17.77 -29.18 16.06
N VAL A 41 -18.13 -29.76 17.23
CA VAL A 41 -17.20 -29.92 18.39
C VAL A 41 -15.93 -30.68 17.99
N SER A 42 -16.05 -31.73 17.21
CA SER A 42 -14.90 -32.52 16.73
C SER A 42 -13.93 -31.77 15.83
N ARG A 43 -14.36 -30.63 15.26
CA ARG A 43 -13.56 -29.77 14.38
C ARG A 43 -12.76 -28.71 15.15
N VAL A 44 -13.04 -28.51 16.46
CA VAL A 44 -12.27 -27.59 17.32
C VAL A 44 -11.05 -28.31 17.85
N LYS A 45 -9.87 -27.80 17.53
CA LYS A 45 -8.59 -28.44 17.86
C LYS A 45 -7.66 -27.44 18.53
N LEU A 46 -7.01 -27.88 19.61
CA LEU A 46 -5.88 -27.16 20.17
C LEU A 46 -4.67 -27.32 19.23
N TYR A 47 -4.01 -26.22 18.93
CA TYR A 47 -2.75 -26.21 18.20
C TYR A 47 -1.60 -26.17 19.23
N ALA A 48 -0.87 -27.25 19.33
CA ALA A 48 0.16 -27.46 20.37
C ALA A 48 1.59 -27.54 19.81
N LYS A 49 1.82 -27.03 18.58
CA LYS A 49 3.16 -26.96 18.01
C LYS A 49 3.87 -25.69 18.50
N ASP A 50 5.21 -25.72 18.62
CA ASP A 50 6.02 -24.54 18.96
C ASP A 50 6.13 -23.52 17.82
N TYR A 51 5.77 -23.91 16.59
CA TYR A 51 5.78 -23.05 15.42
C TYR A 51 4.55 -22.14 15.40
N PRO A 52 4.66 -20.83 15.08
CA PRO A 52 3.53 -19.91 15.11
C PRO A 52 2.37 -20.36 14.21
N ILE A 53 1.15 -20.33 14.74
CA ILE A 53 -0.04 -20.84 14.03
C ILE A 53 -0.32 -20.07 12.71
N PHE A 54 -0.08 -18.76 12.67
CA PHE A 54 -0.30 -17.97 11.47
C PHE A 54 0.69 -18.29 10.35
N ASP A 55 1.94 -18.62 10.71
CA ASP A 55 2.96 -19.05 9.76
C ASP A 55 2.66 -20.46 9.24
N GLU A 56 2.26 -21.38 10.11
CA GLU A 56 1.88 -22.76 9.73
C GLU A 56 0.80 -22.79 8.65
N TYR A 57 -0.17 -21.88 8.73
CA TYR A 57 -1.28 -21.80 7.77
C TYR A 57 -1.11 -20.71 6.72
N GLY A 58 0.06 -20.09 6.62
CA GLY A 58 0.38 -19.06 5.63
C GLY A 58 -0.39 -17.75 5.80
N VAL A 59 -1.05 -17.55 6.94
CA VAL A 59 -1.85 -16.34 7.23
C VAL A 59 -0.95 -15.11 7.33
N GLN A 60 0.24 -15.23 7.98
CA GLN A 60 1.18 -14.13 8.12
C GLN A 60 1.63 -13.63 6.74
N ASN A 61 1.97 -14.53 5.84
CA ASN A 61 2.35 -14.17 4.47
C ASN A 61 1.23 -13.41 3.71
N GLU A 62 -0.04 -13.79 3.95
CA GLU A 62 -1.17 -13.10 3.32
C GLU A 62 -1.40 -11.70 3.93
N ILE A 63 -1.16 -11.52 5.23
CA ILE A 63 -1.18 -10.21 5.89
C ILE A 63 -0.08 -9.32 5.32
N ASP A 64 1.16 -9.82 5.24
CA ASP A 64 2.31 -9.06 4.73
C ASP A 64 2.11 -8.65 3.26
N LYS A 65 1.54 -9.52 2.44
CA LYS A 65 1.15 -9.19 1.06
C LYS A 65 0.05 -8.13 1.01
N ALA A 66 -0.92 -8.20 1.93
CA ALA A 66 -2.02 -7.25 1.99
C ALA A 66 -1.59 -5.85 2.46
N LEU A 67 -0.42 -5.68 3.03
CA LEU A 67 0.17 -4.38 3.37
C LEU A 67 0.99 -3.76 2.21
N ARG A 68 1.25 -4.53 1.15
CA ARG A 68 1.94 -4.02 -0.05
C ARG A 68 0.94 -3.45 -1.04
N SER A 69 1.30 -2.35 -1.72
CA SER A 69 0.46 -1.78 -2.79
C SER A 69 0.34 -2.73 -3.98
N LYS A 70 1.43 -3.43 -4.34
CA LYS A 70 1.50 -4.31 -5.53
C LYS A 70 1.18 -5.76 -5.18
N VAL A 71 0.24 -6.36 -5.92
CA VAL A 71 -0.16 -7.77 -5.81
C VAL A 71 -0.03 -8.46 -7.16
N TRP A 72 0.73 -9.55 -7.20
CA TRP A 72 0.96 -10.32 -8.41
C TRP A 72 -0.19 -11.28 -8.72
N LEU A 73 -0.54 -11.40 -9.99
CA LEU A 73 -1.48 -12.37 -10.52
C LEU A 73 -0.73 -13.64 -10.99
N LYS A 74 -1.41 -14.77 -11.03
CA LYS A 74 -0.81 -16.05 -11.48
C LYS A 74 -0.38 -16.01 -12.94
N SER A 75 -1.06 -15.21 -13.77
CA SER A 75 -0.71 -14.98 -15.18
C SER A 75 0.59 -14.20 -15.38
N GLY A 76 1.18 -13.62 -14.31
CA GLY A 76 2.34 -12.75 -14.39
C GLY A 76 1.98 -11.26 -14.53
N GLY A 77 0.69 -10.91 -14.61
CA GLY A 77 0.19 -9.56 -14.42
C GLY A 77 0.23 -9.15 -12.94
N TYR A 78 -0.18 -7.96 -12.65
CA TYR A 78 -0.28 -7.47 -11.27
C TYR A 78 -1.34 -6.37 -11.13
N ILE A 79 -1.81 -6.19 -9.94
CA ILE A 79 -2.66 -5.06 -9.55
C ILE A 79 -1.89 -4.15 -8.60
N VAL A 80 -2.16 -2.84 -8.66
CA VAL A 80 -1.62 -1.83 -7.74
C VAL A 80 -2.80 -1.20 -7.01
N ILE A 81 -2.76 -1.22 -5.68
CA ILE A 81 -3.83 -0.72 -4.82
C ILE A 81 -3.29 0.46 -4.03
N ASN A 82 -3.86 1.64 -4.25
CA ASN A 82 -3.51 2.87 -3.56
C ASN A 82 -4.73 3.44 -2.83
N GLN A 83 -4.58 3.68 -1.54
CA GLN A 83 -5.59 4.37 -0.75
C GLN A 83 -5.26 5.87 -0.70
N THR A 84 -6.23 6.69 -1.07
CA THR A 84 -6.18 8.13 -0.84
C THR A 84 -7.11 8.51 0.31
N GLU A 85 -7.18 9.78 0.65
CA GLU A 85 -8.11 10.26 1.67
C GLU A 85 -9.58 10.00 1.29
N ALA A 86 -9.93 10.21 0.02
CA ALA A 86 -11.31 10.17 -0.47
C ALA A 86 -11.72 8.81 -1.05
N LEU A 87 -10.81 8.13 -1.76
CA LEU A 87 -11.13 6.93 -2.52
C LEU A 87 -9.96 5.92 -2.54
N VAL A 88 -10.23 4.72 -3.03
CA VAL A 88 -9.21 3.72 -3.35
C VAL A 88 -9.10 3.62 -4.87
N ALA A 89 -7.88 3.73 -5.40
CA ALA A 89 -7.57 3.48 -6.79
C ALA A 89 -6.91 2.10 -6.93
N ILE A 90 -7.37 1.33 -7.92
CA ILE A 90 -6.80 0.00 -8.25
C ILE A 90 -6.50 -0.01 -9.73
N ASP A 91 -5.23 -0.22 -10.09
CA ASP A 91 -4.75 -0.30 -11.46
C ASP A 91 -4.38 -1.74 -11.81
N VAL A 92 -4.74 -2.22 -13.01
CA VAL A 92 -4.50 -3.57 -13.49
C VAL A 92 -3.48 -3.54 -14.62
N ASN A 93 -2.39 -4.32 -14.47
CA ASN A 93 -1.27 -4.36 -15.41
C ASN A 93 -1.02 -5.78 -15.92
N THR A 94 -0.71 -5.93 -17.22
CA THR A 94 -0.33 -7.21 -17.84
C THR A 94 1.04 -7.72 -17.40
N GLY A 95 1.89 -6.86 -16.81
CA GLY A 95 3.28 -7.20 -16.52
C GLY A 95 4.11 -7.37 -17.81
N ARG A 96 5.04 -8.33 -17.78
CA ARG A 96 5.90 -8.63 -18.94
C ARG A 96 5.24 -9.53 -19.99
N TYR A 97 4.05 -10.04 -19.73
CA TYR A 97 3.35 -10.97 -20.60
C TYR A 97 2.59 -10.20 -21.70
N VAL A 98 3.33 -9.70 -22.66
CA VAL A 98 2.77 -9.20 -23.93
C VAL A 98 2.70 -10.42 -24.84
N GLY A 99 1.52 -11.02 -25.01
CA GLY A 99 1.31 -12.19 -25.87
C GLY A 99 1.86 -12.00 -27.29
N LYS A 100 2.23 -13.10 -27.97
CA LYS A 100 2.73 -13.08 -29.33
C LYS A 100 1.79 -12.30 -30.26
N LYS A 101 2.35 -11.40 -31.05
CA LYS A 101 1.80 -10.34 -31.93
C LYS A 101 0.71 -10.77 -32.94
N SER A 102 -0.44 -11.25 -32.51
CA SER A 102 -1.65 -11.22 -33.35
C SER A 102 -2.75 -10.51 -32.54
N ALA A 103 -3.40 -9.51 -33.12
CA ALA A 103 -4.36 -8.64 -32.44
C ALA A 103 -5.45 -9.41 -31.65
N GLY A 104 -6.02 -10.48 -32.22
CA GLY A 104 -7.02 -11.29 -31.53
C GLY A 104 -6.49 -12.07 -30.32
N ARG A 105 -5.22 -12.52 -30.34
CA ARG A 105 -4.60 -13.17 -29.16
C ARG A 105 -4.25 -12.19 -28.06
N LEU A 106 -3.99 -10.93 -28.41
CA LEU A 106 -3.73 -9.87 -27.44
C LEU A 106 -5.01 -9.56 -26.65
N GLU A 107 -6.12 -9.32 -27.33
CA GLU A 107 -7.42 -9.04 -26.70
C GLU A 107 -7.85 -10.21 -25.78
N ASP A 108 -7.71 -11.48 -26.23
CA ASP A 108 -7.99 -12.64 -25.37
C ASP A 108 -7.11 -12.70 -24.13
N THR A 109 -5.84 -12.31 -24.24
CA THR A 109 -4.92 -12.26 -23.11
C THR A 109 -5.33 -11.16 -22.13
N ILE A 110 -5.69 -9.98 -22.62
CA ILE A 110 -6.19 -8.85 -21.83
C ILE A 110 -7.44 -9.27 -21.05
N VAL A 111 -8.43 -9.86 -21.73
CA VAL A 111 -9.68 -10.32 -21.09
C VAL A 111 -9.38 -11.36 -20.01
N LYS A 112 -8.50 -12.33 -20.26
CA LYS A 112 -8.11 -13.32 -19.25
C LYS A 112 -7.45 -12.68 -18.04
N THR A 113 -6.54 -11.74 -18.26
CA THR A 113 -5.86 -11.00 -17.17
C THR A 113 -6.85 -10.18 -16.37
N ASN A 114 -7.75 -9.46 -17.03
CA ASN A 114 -8.79 -8.67 -16.36
C ASN A 114 -9.74 -9.57 -15.55
N LEU A 115 -10.16 -10.71 -16.05
CA LEU A 115 -11.02 -11.66 -15.32
C LEU A 115 -10.29 -12.32 -14.12
N GLU A 116 -8.99 -12.54 -14.23
CA GLU A 116 -8.18 -13.00 -13.11
C GLU A 116 -8.06 -11.88 -12.06
N ALA A 117 -7.76 -10.65 -12.53
CA ALA A 117 -7.68 -9.46 -11.68
C ALA A 117 -8.98 -9.22 -10.90
N VAL A 118 -10.15 -9.39 -11.51
CA VAL A 118 -11.45 -9.25 -10.81
C VAL A 118 -11.49 -10.08 -9.53
N ARG A 119 -11.12 -11.36 -9.61
CA ARG A 119 -11.15 -12.26 -8.45
C ARG A 119 -10.19 -11.80 -7.35
N GLU A 120 -8.97 -11.41 -7.75
CA GLU A 120 -7.97 -10.96 -6.80
C GLU A 120 -8.33 -9.59 -6.21
N ILE A 121 -8.84 -8.66 -7.01
CA ILE A 121 -9.32 -7.34 -6.54
C ILE A 121 -10.38 -7.50 -5.46
N ILE A 122 -11.42 -8.30 -5.71
CA ILE A 122 -12.49 -8.50 -4.72
C ILE A 122 -11.96 -9.22 -3.48
N ARG A 123 -11.03 -10.17 -3.64
CA ARG A 123 -10.33 -10.80 -2.52
C ARG A 123 -9.56 -9.77 -1.68
N GLN A 124 -8.80 -8.88 -2.33
CA GLN A 124 -8.02 -7.83 -1.66
C GLN A 124 -8.92 -6.78 -1.00
N ILE A 125 -9.99 -6.35 -1.65
CA ILE A 125 -10.99 -5.43 -1.06
C ILE A 125 -11.53 -5.99 0.26
N ARG A 126 -11.84 -7.29 0.29
CA ARG A 126 -12.35 -7.96 1.50
C ARG A 126 -11.26 -8.15 2.56
N LEU A 127 -10.09 -8.64 2.17
CA LEU A 127 -8.95 -8.91 3.05
C LEU A 127 -8.46 -7.63 3.74
N ARG A 128 -8.29 -6.56 2.95
CA ARG A 128 -7.83 -5.25 3.44
C ARG A 128 -8.95 -4.42 4.08
N GLN A 129 -10.20 -4.89 4.09
CA GLN A 129 -11.37 -4.14 4.57
C GLN A 129 -11.52 -2.77 3.89
N LEU A 130 -11.23 -2.70 2.58
CA LEU A 130 -11.40 -1.46 1.82
C LEU A 130 -12.87 -1.10 1.73
N GLY A 131 -13.19 0.19 1.81
CA GLY A 131 -14.57 0.68 1.74
C GLY A 131 -14.64 2.14 1.31
N GLY A 132 -15.84 2.58 0.99
CA GLY A 132 -16.07 3.86 0.34
C GLY A 132 -16.13 3.70 -1.17
N ILE A 133 -15.58 4.66 -1.89
CA ILE A 133 -15.48 4.64 -3.36
C ILE A 133 -14.18 3.94 -3.74
N ILE A 134 -14.27 2.94 -4.60
CA ILE A 134 -13.13 2.18 -5.13
C ILE A 134 -13.23 2.28 -6.65
N VAL A 135 -12.21 2.85 -7.28
CA VAL A 135 -12.11 2.97 -8.74
C VAL A 135 -11.14 1.91 -9.22
N VAL A 136 -11.58 1.07 -10.13
CA VAL A 136 -10.75 0.05 -10.75
C VAL A 136 -10.52 0.41 -12.21
N ASP A 137 -9.25 0.51 -12.57
CA ASP A 137 -8.79 0.73 -13.94
C ASP A 137 -8.33 -0.61 -14.51
N PHE A 138 -9.18 -1.18 -15.36
CA PHE A 138 -8.88 -2.43 -16.06
C PHE A 138 -8.11 -2.15 -17.33
N ILE A 139 -7.32 -3.11 -17.79
CA ILE A 139 -6.62 -3.01 -19.06
C ILE A 139 -7.64 -2.79 -20.17
N ASP A 140 -7.38 -1.82 -21.05
CA ASP A 140 -8.28 -1.43 -22.12
C ASP A 140 -8.69 -2.61 -22.99
N MET A 141 -9.98 -2.69 -23.30
CA MET A 141 -10.59 -3.70 -24.15
C MET A 141 -11.33 -3.02 -25.30
N GLU A 142 -10.99 -3.41 -26.53
CA GLU A 142 -11.62 -2.83 -27.73
C GLU A 142 -13.09 -3.23 -27.84
N GLU A 143 -13.40 -4.51 -27.58
CA GLU A 143 -14.74 -5.05 -27.78
C GLU A 143 -15.68 -4.78 -26.60
N LYS A 144 -16.82 -4.17 -26.85
CA LYS A 144 -17.88 -3.92 -25.86
C LYS A 144 -18.32 -5.18 -25.10
N LYS A 145 -18.39 -6.32 -25.79
CA LYS A 145 -18.76 -7.61 -25.17
C LYS A 145 -17.76 -8.04 -24.08
N ASN A 146 -16.47 -7.76 -24.29
CA ASN A 146 -15.40 -8.08 -23.35
C ASN A 146 -15.48 -7.18 -22.11
N ARG A 147 -15.74 -5.89 -22.30
CA ARG A 147 -15.99 -4.95 -21.19
C ARG A 147 -17.19 -5.37 -20.34
N GLN A 148 -18.30 -5.76 -21.00
CA GLN A 148 -19.49 -6.27 -20.31
C GLN A 148 -19.21 -7.56 -19.54
N LYS A 149 -18.40 -8.47 -20.10
CA LYS A 149 -18.01 -9.72 -19.45
C LYS A 149 -17.22 -9.46 -18.17
N VAL A 150 -16.29 -8.51 -18.18
CA VAL A 150 -15.52 -8.12 -17.01
C VAL A 150 -16.43 -7.46 -15.97
N ALA A 151 -17.31 -6.54 -16.37
CA ALA A 151 -18.27 -5.88 -15.48
C ALA A 151 -19.20 -6.91 -14.79
N GLN A 152 -19.74 -7.86 -15.52
CA GLN A 152 -20.55 -8.95 -14.96
C GLN A 152 -19.77 -9.82 -13.98
N ALA A 153 -18.48 -10.10 -14.27
CA ALA A 153 -17.63 -10.84 -13.35
C ALA A 153 -17.40 -10.07 -12.03
N VAL A 154 -17.22 -8.76 -12.10
CA VAL A 154 -17.12 -7.90 -10.89
C VAL A 154 -18.41 -8.01 -10.07
N GLU A 155 -19.57 -7.87 -10.68
CA GLU A 155 -20.85 -7.99 -9.96
C GLU A 155 -21.03 -9.37 -9.32
N GLN A 156 -20.68 -10.45 -10.05
CA GLN A 156 -20.77 -11.82 -9.53
C GLN A 156 -19.87 -12.05 -8.33
N GLU A 157 -18.62 -11.56 -8.38
CA GLU A 157 -17.69 -11.70 -7.27
C GLU A 157 -18.10 -10.82 -6.06
N LEU A 158 -18.65 -9.62 -6.28
CA LEU A 158 -19.17 -8.76 -5.23
C LEU A 158 -20.36 -9.38 -4.46
N ARG A 159 -21.18 -10.21 -5.11
CA ARG A 159 -22.29 -10.92 -4.43
C ARG A 159 -21.80 -11.87 -3.33
N LYS A 160 -20.53 -12.29 -3.37
CA LYS A 160 -19.91 -13.13 -2.34
C LYS A 160 -19.45 -12.32 -1.11
N ASP A 161 -19.46 -10.99 -1.21
CA ASP A 161 -19.09 -10.10 -0.10
C ASP A 161 -20.29 -9.92 0.86
N ARG A 162 -20.00 -9.99 2.15
CA ARG A 162 -21.00 -9.75 3.20
C ARG A 162 -21.33 -8.26 3.39
N ALA A 163 -20.39 -7.39 3.01
CA ALA A 163 -20.59 -5.94 3.09
C ALA A 163 -21.43 -5.47 1.89
N PRO A 164 -22.44 -4.62 2.09
CA PRO A 164 -23.21 -4.04 1.01
C PRO A 164 -22.30 -3.32 0.00
N SER A 165 -22.34 -3.79 -1.24
CA SER A 165 -21.46 -3.31 -2.31
C SER A 165 -22.24 -3.22 -3.61
N LYS A 166 -21.91 -2.21 -4.43
CA LYS A 166 -22.43 -2.04 -5.79
C LYS A 166 -21.29 -1.73 -6.74
N ALA A 167 -21.36 -2.26 -7.97
CA ALA A 167 -20.48 -1.86 -9.06
C ALA A 167 -21.28 -1.09 -10.12
N VAL A 168 -20.67 -0.07 -10.70
CA VAL A 168 -21.18 0.71 -11.83
C VAL A 168 -20.07 0.85 -12.85
N GLN A 169 -20.33 0.43 -14.08
CA GLN A 169 -19.43 0.70 -15.21
C GLN A 169 -19.58 2.17 -15.61
N VAL A 170 -18.48 2.93 -15.63
CA VAL A 170 -18.54 4.40 -15.81
C VAL A 170 -18.10 4.84 -17.19
N SER A 171 -17.28 4.04 -17.89
CA SER A 171 -16.74 4.48 -19.16
C SER A 171 -16.53 3.34 -20.15
N ASP A 172 -16.36 3.73 -21.42
CA ASP A 172 -15.95 2.83 -22.50
C ASP A 172 -14.43 2.49 -22.39
N PHE A 173 -13.70 3.13 -21.47
CA PHE A 173 -12.26 2.94 -21.24
C PHE A 173 -11.92 1.88 -20.18
N GLY A 174 -12.84 1.04 -19.75
CA GLY A 174 -12.55 -0.03 -18.79
C GLY A 174 -12.66 0.34 -17.32
N LEU A 175 -13.01 1.58 -16.97
CA LEU A 175 -13.18 2.01 -15.58
C LEU A 175 -14.46 1.43 -14.95
N ILE A 176 -14.32 0.84 -13.77
CA ILE A 176 -15.44 0.35 -12.95
C ILE A 176 -15.35 1.00 -11.57
N ILE A 177 -16.44 1.65 -11.14
CA ILE A 177 -16.57 2.18 -9.78
C ILE A 177 -17.30 1.15 -8.91
N ILE A 178 -16.69 0.81 -7.78
CA ILE A 178 -17.29 -0.02 -6.74
C ILE A 178 -17.56 0.87 -5.53
N THR A 179 -18.80 0.87 -5.04
CA THR A 179 -19.12 1.45 -3.74
C THR A 179 -19.28 0.34 -2.73
N ARG A 180 -18.59 0.41 -1.59
CA ARG A 180 -18.63 -0.59 -0.52
C ARG A 180 -18.80 0.08 0.83
N LYS A 181 -19.77 -0.38 1.63
CA LYS A 181 -19.98 0.17 2.97
C LYS A 181 -18.75 -0.07 3.85
N ARG A 182 -18.24 0.98 4.49
CA ARG A 182 -17.17 0.87 5.50
C ARG A 182 -17.75 0.26 6.77
N VAL A 183 -17.37 -0.97 7.08
CA VAL A 183 -17.85 -1.71 8.27
C VAL A 183 -16.81 -1.68 9.38
N LYS A 184 -15.53 -1.70 9.01
CA LYS A 184 -14.38 -1.69 9.92
C LYS A 184 -13.29 -0.78 9.37
N SER A 185 -12.32 -0.43 10.21
CA SER A 185 -11.07 0.20 9.78
C SER A 185 -10.31 -0.72 8.83
N SER A 186 -9.63 -0.16 7.82
CA SER A 186 -8.83 -0.96 6.90
C SER A 186 -7.66 -1.63 7.63
N LEU A 187 -7.19 -2.77 7.09
CA LEU A 187 -6.06 -3.51 7.65
C LEU A 187 -4.81 -2.63 7.76
N GLU A 188 -4.54 -1.82 6.74
CA GLU A 188 -3.43 -0.89 6.71
C GLU A 188 -3.48 0.10 7.89
N ARG A 189 -4.62 0.76 8.12
CA ARG A 189 -4.79 1.69 9.25
C ARG A 189 -4.65 1.04 10.63
N GLN A 190 -4.81 -0.28 10.72
CA GLN A 190 -4.68 -1.01 11.99
C GLN A 190 -3.26 -1.49 12.25
N LEU A 191 -2.47 -1.75 11.20
CA LEU A 191 -1.17 -2.41 11.29
C LEU A 191 0.01 -1.53 10.86
N THR A 192 -0.25 -0.32 10.33
CA THR A 192 0.80 0.61 9.89
C THR A 192 0.57 2.02 10.42
N GLU A 193 1.62 2.78 10.43
CA GLU A 193 1.63 4.22 10.71
C GLU A 193 2.32 4.98 9.56
N PRO A 194 2.06 6.29 9.40
CA PRO A 194 2.76 7.09 8.41
C PRO A 194 4.28 7.00 8.61
N CYS A 195 5.02 6.86 7.51
CA CYS A 195 6.47 6.83 7.58
C CYS A 195 7.01 8.14 8.18
N PRO A 196 7.77 8.11 9.30
CA PRO A 196 8.25 9.32 9.96
C PRO A 196 9.28 10.07 9.10
N TYR A 197 9.95 9.39 8.17
CA TYR A 197 10.94 10.00 7.31
C TYR A 197 10.33 10.90 6.23
N CYS A 198 9.26 10.46 5.55
CA CYS A 198 8.58 11.27 4.53
C CYS A 198 7.22 11.82 5.00
N SER A 199 6.90 11.71 6.29
CA SER A 199 5.60 12.10 6.87
C SER A 199 4.40 11.51 6.13
N GLY A 200 4.58 10.33 5.53
CA GLY A 200 3.54 9.61 4.79
C GLY A 200 3.37 10.02 3.33
N THR A 201 4.18 10.95 2.80
CA THR A 201 4.08 11.40 1.40
C THR A 201 4.60 10.38 0.38
N GLY A 202 5.49 9.46 0.81
CA GLY A 202 6.16 8.48 -0.05
C GLY A 202 7.33 9.06 -0.87
N THR A 203 7.56 10.37 -0.82
CA THR A 203 8.63 11.08 -1.53
C THR A 203 9.29 12.10 -0.64
N ILE A 204 10.55 12.43 -0.94
CA ILE A 204 11.32 13.55 -0.35
C ILE A 204 11.91 14.38 -1.47
N LYS A 205 12.32 15.60 -1.20
CA LYS A 205 13.01 16.46 -2.15
C LYS A 205 14.32 15.83 -2.59
N THR A 206 14.69 16.02 -3.85
CA THR A 206 16.00 15.60 -4.36
C THR A 206 17.12 16.44 -3.76
N SER A 207 18.33 15.87 -3.68
CA SER A 207 19.51 16.59 -3.19
C SER A 207 19.74 17.92 -3.95
N ALA A 208 19.50 17.91 -5.27
CA ALA A 208 19.60 19.14 -6.07
C ALA A 208 18.59 20.21 -5.64
N THR A 209 17.35 19.82 -5.38
CA THR A 209 16.32 20.76 -4.88
C THR A 209 16.72 21.36 -3.54
N ILE A 210 17.22 20.53 -2.61
CA ILE A 210 17.68 21.01 -1.31
C ILE A 210 18.88 21.96 -1.45
N CYS A 211 19.82 21.70 -2.36
CA CYS A 211 20.92 22.64 -2.63
C CYS A 211 20.41 24.02 -3.06
N TYR A 212 19.36 24.09 -3.89
CA TYR A 212 18.73 25.36 -4.26
C TYR A 212 17.94 26.01 -3.12
N ASP A 213 17.27 25.21 -2.29
CA ASP A 213 16.58 25.72 -1.09
C ASP A 213 17.60 26.38 -0.14
N ILE A 214 18.75 25.74 0.09
CA ILE A 214 19.86 26.27 0.89
C ILE A 214 20.35 27.61 0.29
N LEU A 215 20.61 27.66 -1.02
CA LEU A 215 21.04 28.88 -1.69
C LEU A 215 20.02 30.01 -1.49
N THR A 216 18.74 29.69 -1.64
CA THR A 216 17.65 30.65 -1.49
C THR A 216 17.60 31.20 -0.06
N GLU A 217 17.75 30.31 0.94
CA GLU A 217 17.72 30.72 2.34
C GLU A 217 18.95 31.55 2.73
N VAL A 218 20.12 31.15 2.25
CA VAL A 218 21.36 31.94 2.45
C VAL A 218 21.24 33.34 1.84
N LYS A 219 20.66 33.47 0.63
CA LYS A 219 20.43 34.79 0.00
C LYS A 219 19.51 35.68 0.82
N LYS A 220 18.50 35.11 1.50
CA LYS A 220 17.59 35.90 2.38
C LYS A 220 18.29 36.44 3.60
N VAL A 221 19.21 35.68 4.18
CA VAL A 221 19.91 36.06 5.42
C VAL A 221 21.30 36.67 5.16
N SER A 222 21.71 36.79 3.91
CA SER A 222 23.08 37.26 3.55
C SER A 222 23.41 38.65 4.09
N SER A 223 22.43 39.55 4.17
CA SER A 223 22.62 40.90 4.79
C SER A 223 22.89 40.84 6.30
N ASP A 224 22.37 39.83 6.99
CA ASP A 224 22.50 39.66 8.43
C ASP A 224 23.81 38.91 8.80
N LEU A 225 24.48 38.35 7.79
CA LEU A 225 25.75 37.63 7.92
C LEU A 225 26.99 38.51 7.74
N ASP A 226 26.80 39.84 7.62
CA ASP A 226 27.92 40.74 7.37
C ASP A 226 28.93 40.69 8.54
N GLY A 227 30.18 40.36 8.19
CA GLY A 227 31.23 40.15 9.16
C GLY A 227 31.42 38.71 9.70
N TYR A 228 30.49 37.80 9.48
CA TYR A 228 30.56 36.42 9.99
C TYR A 228 30.91 35.43 8.90
N SER A 229 31.55 34.30 9.26
CA SER A 229 31.70 33.13 8.43
C SER A 229 30.50 32.21 8.57
N LEU A 230 30.08 31.54 7.49
CA LEU A 230 28.93 30.65 7.49
C LEU A 230 29.37 29.19 7.62
N VAL A 231 28.81 28.50 8.59
CA VAL A 231 28.86 27.04 8.68
C VAL A 231 27.49 26.48 8.32
N LEU A 232 27.46 25.65 7.28
CA LEU A 232 26.29 24.95 6.80
C LEU A 232 26.33 23.51 7.29
N ARG A 233 25.41 23.12 8.19
CA ARG A 233 25.25 21.76 8.68
C ARG A 233 24.14 21.07 7.90
N VAL A 234 24.44 19.93 7.26
CA VAL A 234 23.54 19.21 6.33
C VAL A 234 23.71 17.70 6.47
N ASN A 235 22.72 16.95 5.98
CA ASN A 235 22.84 15.53 5.77
C ASN A 235 24.03 15.16 4.87
N PRO A 236 24.73 14.02 5.09
CA PRO A 236 25.90 13.61 4.29
C PRO A 236 25.68 13.57 2.79
N GLU A 237 24.48 13.17 2.32
CA GLU A 237 24.15 13.15 0.89
C GLU A 237 24.09 14.56 0.30
N ILE A 238 23.54 15.52 1.03
CA ILE A 238 23.51 16.94 0.61
C ILE A 238 24.90 17.52 0.62
N ALA A 239 25.73 17.20 1.63
CA ALA A 239 27.11 17.63 1.67
C ALA A 239 27.91 17.14 0.44
N ARG A 240 27.68 15.89 0.02
CA ARG A 240 28.28 15.33 -1.19
C ARG A 240 27.75 16.02 -2.44
N ALA A 241 26.42 16.19 -2.54
CA ALA A 241 25.79 16.84 -3.69
C ALA A 241 26.32 18.27 -3.92
N LEU A 242 26.46 19.08 -2.86
CA LEU A 242 27.04 20.43 -2.94
C LEU A 242 28.49 20.42 -3.45
N LYS A 243 29.29 19.43 -3.06
CA LYS A 243 30.72 19.33 -3.43
C LYS A 243 30.96 18.74 -4.82
N GLU A 244 30.09 17.85 -5.30
CA GLU A 244 30.33 17.06 -6.50
C GLU A 244 29.36 17.41 -7.63
N GLU A 245 28.07 17.37 -7.39
CA GLU A 245 27.02 17.48 -8.42
C GLU A 245 26.53 18.91 -8.63
N SER A 246 26.42 19.69 -7.55
CA SER A 246 25.87 21.06 -7.52
C SER A 246 26.94 22.11 -7.22
N ARG A 247 28.16 21.92 -7.72
CA ARG A 247 29.31 22.87 -7.49
C ARG A 247 29.02 24.30 -7.90
N SER A 248 28.22 24.50 -8.93
CA SER A 248 27.83 25.86 -9.39
C SER A 248 26.96 26.53 -8.33
N VAL A 249 26.02 25.80 -7.73
CA VAL A 249 25.15 26.28 -6.66
C VAL A 249 26.00 26.62 -5.42
N PHE A 250 26.96 25.77 -5.09
CA PHE A 250 27.85 26.02 -3.95
C PHE A 250 28.72 27.26 -4.14
N ARG A 251 29.25 27.48 -5.34
CA ARG A 251 30.01 28.73 -5.66
C ARG A 251 29.14 29.98 -5.58
N GLU A 252 27.90 29.89 -6.06
CA GLU A 252 26.94 30.99 -5.97
C GLU A 252 26.59 31.31 -4.51
N LEU A 253 26.50 30.27 -3.68
CA LEU A 253 26.29 30.39 -2.24
C LEU A 253 27.44 31.13 -1.57
N GLU A 254 28.69 30.76 -1.84
CA GLU A 254 29.88 31.48 -1.35
C GLU A 254 29.96 32.93 -1.84
N GLN A 255 29.58 33.15 -3.10
CA GLN A 255 29.50 34.52 -3.66
C GLN A 255 28.44 35.37 -2.94
N SER A 256 27.30 34.77 -2.59
CA SER A 256 26.21 35.47 -1.87
C SER A 256 26.60 35.88 -0.45
N VAL A 257 27.47 35.11 0.20
CA VAL A 257 28.00 35.40 1.54
C VAL A 257 29.25 36.29 1.47
N GLY A 258 29.94 36.32 0.32
CA GLY A 258 31.20 37.02 0.14
C GLY A 258 32.40 36.39 0.87
N ARG A 259 32.25 35.20 1.41
CA ARG A 259 33.26 34.45 2.18
C ARG A 259 33.14 32.94 1.94
N PRO A 260 34.19 32.15 2.25
CA PRO A 260 34.13 30.70 2.20
C PRO A 260 33.09 30.15 3.16
N VAL A 261 32.32 29.14 2.68
CA VAL A 261 31.31 28.44 3.48
C VAL A 261 31.84 27.08 3.89
N THR A 262 31.77 26.78 5.19
CA THR A 262 32.19 25.50 5.73
C THR A 262 31.02 24.54 5.78
N ILE A 263 31.10 23.41 5.04
CA ILE A 263 30.09 22.35 5.09
C ILE A 263 30.43 21.36 6.21
N ARG A 264 29.51 21.16 7.15
CA ARG A 264 29.53 20.10 8.16
C ARG A 264 28.49 19.06 7.85
N SER A 265 28.94 17.82 7.68
CA SER A 265 28.06 16.66 7.52
C SER A 265 27.54 16.18 8.87
N ASP A 266 26.22 15.95 8.99
CA ASP A 266 25.58 15.45 10.19
C ASP A 266 24.55 14.36 9.83
N GLU A 267 24.78 13.12 10.26
CA GLU A 267 23.93 11.95 10.00
C GLU A 267 22.60 12.00 10.76
N GLN A 268 22.49 12.83 11.78
CA GLN A 268 21.26 12.98 12.56
C GLN A 268 20.24 13.90 11.88
N LEU A 269 20.67 14.73 10.92
CA LEU A 269 19.76 15.57 10.16
C LEU A 269 18.99 14.77 9.12
N HIS A 270 17.68 15.04 9.04
CA HIS A 270 16.87 14.56 7.94
C HIS A 270 17.43 15.07 6.60
N HIS A 271 17.22 14.33 5.52
CA HIS A 271 17.70 14.70 4.17
C HIS A 271 17.30 16.13 3.76
N GLU A 272 16.12 16.59 4.14
CA GLU A 272 15.60 17.92 3.82
C GLU A 272 15.95 19.00 4.86
N GLN A 273 16.60 18.63 5.96
CA GLN A 273 16.97 19.59 7.02
C GLN A 273 18.38 20.12 6.82
N PHE A 274 18.53 21.39 7.10
CA PHE A 274 19.84 22.05 7.16
C PHE A 274 19.81 23.17 8.20
N ASP A 275 20.98 23.47 8.77
CA ASP A 275 21.17 24.57 9.70
C ASP A 275 22.22 25.53 9.16
N LEU A 276 21.96 26.83 9.29
CA LEU A 276 22.86 27.91 8.97
C LEU A 276 23.39 28.50 10.30
N MET A 277 24.69 28.47 10.49
CA MET A 277 25.32 28.98 11.71
C MET A 277 26.33 30.06 11.33
N ALA A 278 26.16 31.28 11.85
CA ALA A 278 27.12 32.37 11.76
C ALA A 278 28.21 32.18 12.83
N ILE A 279 29.48 32.26 12.43
CA ILE A 279 30.64 32.10 13.31
C ILE A 279 31.57 33.31 13.15
#